data_b90c5f4bbd5daf1224c864682b9bbd32
#
_entry.id   b90c5f4bbd5daf1224c864682b9bbd32
#
_cell.length_a   1.000
_cell.length_b   1.000
_cell.length_c   1.000
_cell.angle_alpha   90.00
_cell.angle_beta   90.00
_cell.angle_gamma   90.00
#
_symmetry.space_group_name_H-M   'P 1'
#
loop_
_entity.id
_entity.type
_entity.pdbx_description
1 polymer ?
#
loop_
_entity_poly.entity_id
_entity_poly.type
_entity_poly.pdbx_seq_one_letter_code
_entity_poly.pdbx_strand_id
1 'polypeptide(L)'
;MLLDHGITVMQGYGASEAGGIGFFWEMTPDRPDTIGKPPAGLEIKIEDGEIFLRSESVMMGYYDDPEETAKVLHDGWYATGDLCREDEEGYLYLTGRRKNLIILSNGENVSPEEIETKLQTCCGAIEEIMVGVEGSLITARVFPHVPPGSSESEQERIRDEIREAVGQYNDQSPVYKQIQKLYFLDQPFTKNTAGKIIRHNTSGREFNDSSGS
;
A
#
# COMPACT_ATOMS: atom_id res chain seq x y z
N MET A 1 -1.52 9.98 19.16
CA MET A 1 -1.22 8.56 18.75
C MET A 1 -1.15 7.65 19.99
N LEU A 2 -1.31 6.32 19.84
CA LEU A 2 -1.20 5.38 20.99
C LEU A 2 0.16 5.47 21.68
N LEU A 3 1.23 5.65 20.91
CA LEU A 3 2.59 5.85 21.44
C LEU A 3 2.72 7.06 22.35
N ASP A 4 1.99 8.15 22.09
CA ASP A 4 2.01 9.36 22.91
C ASP A 4 1.40 9.14 24.31
N HIS A 5 0.63 8.07 24.46
CA HIS A 5 0.02 7.62 25.71
C HIS A 5 0.80 6.49 26.40
N GLY A 6 2.04 6.22 25.96
CA GLY A 6 2.88 5.17 26.53
C GLY A 6 2.40 3.74 26.24
N ILE A 7 1.56 3.56 25.21
CA ILE A 7 1.08 2.25 24.78
C ILE A 7 2.07 1.67 23.77
N THR A 8 2.63 0.50 24.08
CA THR A 8 3.48 -0.24 23.14
C THR A 8 2.63 -0.75 21.97
N VAL A 9 3.02 -0.41 20.76
CA VAL A 9 2.38 -0.86 19.54
C VAL A 9 3.33 -1.81 18.81
N MET A 10 2.87 -3.03 18.55
CA MET A 10 3.61 -4.01 17.75
C MET A 10 3.06 -4.04 16.34
N GLN A 11 3.94 -3.90 15.36
CA GLN A 11 3.60 -4.06 13.95
C GLN A 11 4.09 -5.43 13.49
N GLY A 12 3.27 -6.11 12.66
CA GLY A 12 3.61 -7.40 12.08
C GLY A 12 3.50 -7.39 10.56
N TYR A 13 4.47 -8.02 9.92
CA TYR A 13 4.44 -8.35 8.50
C TYR A 13 4.59 -9.85 8.32
N GLY A 14 3.81 -10.47 7.45
CA GLY A 14 3.90 -11.88 7.15
C GLY A 14 3.00 -12.32 6.00
N ALA A 15 3.23 -13.52 5.51
CA ALA A 15 2.46 -14.16 4.47
C ALA A 15 1.97 -15.53 4.92
N SER A 16 0.76 -15.92 4.50
CA SER A 16 0.22 -17.26 4.76
C SER A 16 1.11 -18.34 4.17
N GLU A 17 1.69 -18.07 3.03
CA GLU A 17 2.62 -18.92 2.28
C GLU A 17 3.95 -19.16 3.02
N ALA A 18 4.29 -18.30 3.98
CA ALA A 18 5.43 -18.45 4.86
C ALA A 18 5.03 -18.96 6.26
N GLY A 19 3.85 -19.62 6.38
CA GLY A 19 3.34 -20.16 7.65
C GLY A 19 2.80 -19.08 8.60
N GLY A 20 2.45 -17.90 8.08
CA GLY A 20 2.00 -16.76 8.87
C GLY A 20 3.13 -16.10 9.67
N ILE A 21 4.34 -16.63 9.60
CA ILE A 21 5.51 -16.07 10.27
C ILE A 21 6.06 -14.94 9.41
N GLY A 22 6.26 -13.82 10.04
CA GLY A 22 6.84 -12.65 9.44
C GLY A 22 7.68 -11.89 10.44
N PHE A 23 7.72 -10.62 10.25
CA PHE A 23 8.44 -9.71 11.11
C PHE A 23 7.48 -9.19 12.17
N PHE A 24 7.97 -9.07 13.41
CA PHE A 24 7.29 -8.34 14.48
C PHE A 24 8.25 -7.26 14.97
N TRP A 25 7.76 -6.03 14.97
CA TRP A 25 8.56 -4.88 15.38
C TRP A 25 7.76 -3.99 16.33
N GLU A 26 8.39 -3.58 17.42
CA GLU A 26 7.84 -2.54 18.27
C GLU A 26 7.97 -1.20 17.55
N MET A 27 6.84 -0.54 17.30
CA MET A 27 6.83 0.77 16.68
C MET A 27 7.47 1.79 17.60
N THR A 28 8.37 2.59 17.02
CA THR A 28 9.00 3.72 17.72
C THR A 28 8.67 5.02 16.98
N PRO A 29 8.64 6.18 17.65
CA PRO A 29 8.30 7.45 17.01
C PRO A 29 9.24 7.85 15.88
N ASP A 30 10.49 7.40 15.90
CA ASP A 30 11.51 7.63 14.88
C ASP A 30 11.40 6.67 13.68
N ARG A 31 10.67 5.56 13.84
CA ARG A 31 10.50 4.52 12.81
C ARG A 31 9.05 4.00 12.74
N PRO A 32 8.08 4.87 12.46
CA PRO A 32 6.66 4.50 12.53
C PRO A 32 6.22 3.53 11.42
N ASP A 33 6.92 3.52 10.27
CA ASP A 33 6.49 2.82 9.04
C ASP A 33 7.32 1.58 8.72
N THR A 34 8.29 1.22 9.58
CA THR A 34 9.11 0.03 9.34
C THR A 34 8.36 -1.26 9.70
N ILE A 35 8.59 -2.32 8.92
CA ILE A 35 8.18 -3.69 9.29
C ILE A 35 9.23 -4.40 10.14
N GLY A 36 10.32 -3.71 10.50
CA GLY A 36 11.39 -4.24 11.34
C GLY A 36 12.52 -4.90 10.58
N LYS A 37 13.26 -5.76 11.29
CA LYS A 37 14.35 -6.57 10.74
C LYS A 37 13.95 -8.05 10.69
N PRO A 38 14.56 -8.84 9.80
CA PRO A 38 14.28 -10.27 9.72
C PRO A 38 14.55 -10.95 11.07
N PRO A 39 13.62 -11.78 11.57
CA PRO A 39 13.87 -12.57 12.76
C PRO A 39 14.87 -13.70 12.48
N ALA A 40 15.47 -14.24 13.54
CA ALA A 40 16.35 -15.41 13.43
C ALA A 40 15.61 -16.60 12.80
N GLY A 41 16.26 -17.27 11.85
CA GLY A 41 15.70 -18.44 11.14
C GLY A 41 14.86 -18.09 9.91
N LEU A 42 14.62 -16.82 9.63
CA LEU A 42 14.05 -16.34 8.37
C LEU A 42 15.14 -15.69 7.51
N GLU A 43 15.44 -16.31 6.40
CA GLU A 43 16.31 -15.68 5.41
C GLU A 43 15.49 -14.79 4.48
N ILE A 44 16.03 -13.62 4.19
CA ILE A 44 15.44 -12.72 3.21
C ILE A 44 16.47 -12.34 2.15
N LYS A 45 16.00 -12.05 0.96
CA LYS A 45 16.72 -11.29 -0.07
C LYS A 45 15.77 -10.30 -0.72
N ILE A 46 16.33 -9.22 -1.23
CA ILE A 46 15.62 -8.22 -2.00
C ILE A 46 16.18 -8.24 -3.40
N GLU A 47 15.34 -8.56 -4.38
CA GLU A 47 15.70 -8.56 -5.80
C GLU A 47 14.69 -7.69 -6.55
N ASP A 48 15.16 -6.72 -7.31
CA ASP A 48 14.33 -5.74 -8.01
C ASP A 48 13.29 -5.06 -7.09
N GLY A 49 13.66 -4.83 -5.83
CA GLY A 49 12.80 -4.25 -4.80
C GLY A 49 11.78 -5.21 -4.19
N GLU A 50 11.66 -6.45 -4.64
CA GLU A 50 10.74 -7.45 -4.09
C GLU A 50 11.40 -8.25 -2.96
N ILE A 51 10.62 -8.51 -1.90
CA ILE A 51 11.02 -9.38 -0.79
C ILE A 51 10.85 -10.84 -1.20
N PHE A 52 11.93 -11.61 -1.04
CA PHE A 52 11.90 -13.06 -1.10
C PHE A 52 12.18 -13.64 0.29
N LEU A 53 11.45 -14.67 0.67
CA LEU A 53 11.57 -15.34 1.95
C LEU A 53 12.01 -16.79 1.78
N ARG A 54 12.88 -17.26 2.68
CA ARG A 54 13.25 -18.68 2.78
C ARG A 54 13.31 -19.09 4.25
N SER A 55 12.57 -20.14 4.59
CA SER A 55 12.58 -20.78 5.90
C SER A 55 11.91 -22.16 5.81
N GLU A 56 12.00 -22.94 6.88
CA GLU A 56 11.30 -24.23 6.96
C GLU A 56 9.77 -24.10 7.02
N SER A 57 9.26 -22.90 7.31
CA SER A 57 7.82 -22.61 7.36
C SER A 57 7.21 -22.21 6.02
N VAL A 58 8.03 -22.03 4.97
CA VAL A 58 7.52 -21.73 3.62
C VAL A 58 6.72 -22.93 3.12
N MET A 59 5.54 -22.65 2.55
CA MET A 59 4.63 -23.67 2.01
C MET A 59 5.33 -24.58 1.00
N MET A 60 4.82 -25.79 0.82
CA MET A 60 5.25 -26.70 -0.24
C MET A 60 4.65 -26.30 -1.61
N GLY A 61 3.56 -25.55 -1.63
CA GLY A 61 2.87 -25.07 -2.81
C GLY A 61 1.39 -24.83 -2.56
N TYR A 62 0.71 -24.27 -3.57
CA TYR A 62 -0.74 -24.15 -3.57
C TYR A 62 -1.42 -25.49 -3.86
N TYR A 63 -2.53 -25.74 -3.19
CA TYR A 63 -3.26 -26.99 -3.36
C TYR A 63 -3.82 -27.12 -4.78
N ASP A 64 -3.46 -28.21 -5.45
CA ASP A 64 -3.88 -28.54 -6.83
C ASP A 64 -3.61 -27.44 -7.88
N ASP A 65 -2.60 -26.57 -7.61
CA ASP A 65 -2.19 -25.50 -8.51
C ASP A 65 -0.66 -25.41 -8.65
N PRO A 66 -0.06 -26.36 -9.41
CA PRO A 66 1.37 -26.37 -9.64
C PRO A 66 1.84 -25.19 -10.52
N GLU A 67 0.98 -24.66 -11.38
CA GLU A 67 1.34 -23.52 -12.24
C GLU A 67 1.51 -22.24 -11.42
N GLU A 68 0.59 -21.96 -10.51
CA GLU A 68 0.71 -20.80 -9.62
C GLU A 68 1.84 -20.99 -8.62
N THR A 69 2.03 -22.23 -8.12
CA THR A 69 3.16 -22.56 -7.26
C THR A 69 4.51 -22.25 -7.92
N ALA A 70 4.67 -22.64 -9.18
CA ALA A 70 5.91 -22.42 -9.93
C ALA A 70 6.20 -20.94 -10.20
N LYS A 71 5.21 -20.05 -10.12
CA LYS A 71 5.41 -18.60 -10.27
C LYS A 71 6.02 -17.96 -9.02
N VAL A 72 5.79 -18.55 -7.85
CA VAL A 72 6.16 -17.92 -6.57
C VAL A 72 7.21 -18.68 -5.77
N LEU A 73 7.45 -19.96 -6.09
CA LEU A 73 8.47 -20.78 -5.41
C LEU A 73 9.61 -21.13 -6.36
N HIS A 74 10.82 -20.65 -6.04
CA HIS A 74 12.03 -20.87 -6.82
C HIS A 74 13.19 -21.25 -5.89
N ASP A 75 13.72 -22.48 -6.02
CA ASP A 75 14.88 -22.96 -5.25
C ASP A 75 14.76 -22.74 -3.73
N GLY A 76 13.56 -22.97 -3.20
CA GLY A 76 13.26 -22.79 -1.77
C GLY A 76 13.00 -21.33 -1.35
N TRP A 77 13.01 -20.38 -2.28
CA TRP A 77 12.65 -19.01 -2.05
C TRP A 77 11.19 -18.76 -2.45
N TYR A 78 10.46 -18.11 -1.58
CA TYR A 78 9.10 -17.64 -1.84
C TYR A 78 9.13 -16.16 -2.26
N ALA A 79 8.67 -15.88 -3.47
CA ALA A 79 8.46 -14.53 -4.00
C ALA A 79 7.16 -13.97 -3.42
N THR A 80 7.25 -12.98 -2.53
CA THR A 80 6.07 -12.48 -1.79
C THR A 80 5.16 -11.59 -2.64
N GLY A 81 5.68 -11.04 -3.72
CA GLY A 81 5.03 -9.97 -4.48
C GLY A 81 5.02 -8.62 -3.76
N ASP A 82 5.56 -8.53 -2.54
CA ASP A 82 5.66 -7.29 -1.80
C ASP A 82 6.96 -6.56 -2.14
N LEU A 83 6.86 -5.28 -2.40
CA LEU A 83 8.00 -4.41 -2.66
C LEU A 83 8.44 -3.73 -1.37
N CYS A 84 9.74 -3.62 -1.19
CA CYS A 84 10.32 -2.95 -0.04
C CYS A 84 11.60 -2.19 -0.40
N ARG A 85 12.01 -1.34 0.52
CA ARG A 85 13.35 -0.77 0.61
C ARG A 85 13.95 -1.14 1.96
N GLU A 86 15.27 -1.24 2.00
CA GLU A 86 16.05 -1.42 3.21
C GLU A 86 16.80 -0.11 3.51
N ASP A 87 16.90 0.27 4.77
CA ASP A 87 17.74 1.39 5.18
C ASP A 87 19.16 0.91 5.56
N GLU A 88 20.05 1.87 5.82
CA GLU A 88 21.47 1.61 6.16
C GLU A 88 21.63 0.78 7.45
N GLU A 89 20.61 0.73 8.30
CA GLU A 89 20.62 -0.03 9.54
C GLU A 89 19.97 -1.42 9.39
N GLY A 90 19.46 -1.78 8.19
CA GLY A 90 18.84 -3.05 7.88
C GLY A 90 17.36 -3.15 8.26
N TYR A 91 16.68 -2.02 8.46
CA TYR A 91 15.23 -2.01 8.62
C TYR A 91 14.53 -1.99 7.27
N LEU A 92 13.44 -2.72 7.19
CA LEU A 92 12.64 -2.86 5.98
C LEU A 92 11.37 -1.99 6.04
N TYR A 93 11.06 -1.40 4.90
CA TYR A 93 9.88 -0.54 4.70
C TYR A 93 9.13 -1.01 3.46
N LEU A 94 7.87 -1.36 3.62
CA LEU A 94 7.04 -1.73 2.47
C LEU A 94 6.80 -0.51 1.59
N THR A 95 6.96 -0.70 0.29
CA THR A 95 6.75 0.34 -0.72
C THR A 95 5.59 0.03 -1.67
N GLY A 96 5.03 -1.19 -1.59
CA GLY A 96 3.84 -1.57 -2.36
C GLY A 96 3.80 -3.04 -2.73
N ARG A 97 3.03 -3.34 -3.79
CA ARG A 97 2.89 -4.67 -4.37
C ARG A 97 3.32 -4.68 -5.83
N ARG A 98 4.11 -5.65 -6.24
CA ARG A 98 4.58 -5.80 -7.64
C ARG A 98 3.41 -5.80 -8.64
N LYS A 99 2.34 -6.53 -8.34
CA LYS A 99 1.13 -6.62 -9.18
C LYS A 99 0.32 -5.33 -9.31
N ASN A 100 0.51 -4.40 -8.38
CA ASN A 100 -0.21 -3.12 -8.33
C ASN A 100 0.62 -1.97 -8.90
N LEU A 101 1.91 -2.21 -9.25
CA LEU A 101 2.74 -1.18 -9.84
C LEU A 101 2.08 -0.61 -11.10
N ILE A 102 2.03 0.69 -11.14
CA ILE A 102 1.66 1.45 -12.33
C ILE A 102 2.92 1.64 -13.16
N ILE A 103 2.92 1.05 -14.36
CA ILE A 103 4.01 1.21 -15.32
C ILE A 103 3.61 2.32 -16.28
N LEU A 104 4.29 3.45 -16.18
CA LEU A 104 4.04 4.61 -17.02
C LEU A 104 4.66 4.43 -18.41
N SER A 105 4.16 5.18 -19.40
CA SER A 105 4.63 5.11 -20.78
C SER A 105 6.10 5.50 -20.98
N ASN A 106 6.67 6.22 -20.02
CA ASN A 106 8.11 6.59 -19.98
C ASN A 106 8.98 5.50 -19.31
N GLY A 107 8.40 4.37 -18.90
CA GLY A 107 9.08 3.26 -18.24
C GLY A 107 9.24 3.40 -16.72
N GLU A 108 8.79 4.51 -16.13
CA GLU A 108 8.83 4.69 -14.67
C GLU A 108 7.77 3.83 -13.98
N ASN A 109 8.13 3.30 -12.82
CA ASN A 109 7.26 2.53 -11.96
C ASN A 109 6.75 3.39 -10.79
N VAL A 110 5.43 3.40 -10.60
CA VAL A 110 4.79 4.11 -9.49
C VAL A 110 4.05 3.11 -8.63
N SER A 111 4.36 3.07 -7.33
CA SER A 111 3.58 2.31 -6.35
C SER A 111 2.40 3.14 -5.87
N PRO A 112 1.16 2.71 -6.14
CA PRO A 112 -0.03 3.39 -5.61
C PRO A 112 -0.04 3.42 -4.09
N GLU A 113 0.36 2.31 -3.46
CA GLU A 113 0.34 2.16 -2.00
C GLU A 113 1.28 3.14 -1.30
N GLU A 114 2.44 3.45 -1.91
CA GLU A 114 3.37 4.45 -1.37
C GLU A 114 2.70 5.82 -1.29
N ILE A 115 1.98 6.21 -2.35
CA ILE A 115 1.28 7.49 -2.42
C ILE A 115 0.12 7.52 -1.41
N GLU A 116 -0.67 6.46 -1.38
CA GLU A 116 -1.82 6.31 -0.49
C GLU A 116 -1.41 6.39 0.98
N THR A 117 -0.38 5.64 1.37
CA THR A 117 0.14 5.63 2.74
C THR A 117 0.63 7.02 3.15
N LYS A 118 1.38 7.71 2.30
CA LYS A 118 1.87 9.06 2.59
C LYS A 118 0.71 10.04 2.82
N LEU A 119 -0.30 10.02 1.95
CA LEU A 119 -1.44 10.91 2.06
C LEU A 119 -2.30 10.59 3.29
N GLN A 120 -2.57 9.34 3.59
CA GLN A 120 -3.31 8.94 4.80
C GLN A 120 -2.57 9.29 6.09
N THR A 121 -1.24 9.23 6.07
CA THR A 121 -0.42 9.58 7.24
C THR A 121 -0.42 11.10 7.51
N CYS A 122 -0.41 11.92 6.46
CA CYS A 122 -0.32 13.37 6.60
C CYS A 122 -1.68 14.08 6.69
N CYS A 123 -2.78 13.44 6.28
CA CYS A 123 -4.10 14.05 6.23
C CYS A 123 -5.17 13.15 6.89
N GLY A 124 -5.56 13.50 8.11
CA GLY A 124 -6.60 12.77 8.87
C GLY A 124 -8.01 12.88 8.27
N ALA A 125 -8.22 13.78 7.31
CA ALA A 125 -9.46 13.93 6.58
C ALA A 125 -9.69 12.83 5.52
N ILE A 126 -8.67 12.03 5.22
CA ILE A 126 -8.76 10.89 4.29
C ILE A 126 -9.13 9.64 5.06
N GLU A 127 -10.35 9.12 4.88
CA GLU A 127 -10.75 7.83 5.44
C GLU A 127 -10.26 6.68 4.57
N GLU A 128 -10.50 6.76 3.26
CA GLU A 128 -10.01 5.79 2.30
C GLU A 128 -9.49 6.50 1.05
N ILE A 129 -8.44 5.93 0.46
CA ILE A 129 -7.87 6.44 -0.79
C ILE A 129 -7.45 5.28 -1.68
N MET A 130 -7.64 5.44 -2.97
CA MET A 130 -7.12 4.53 -4.00
C MET A 130 -6.49 5.36 -5.11
N VAL A 131 -5.22 5.10 -5.36
CA VAL A 131 -4.45 5.69 -6.46
C VAL A 131 -4.38 4.73 -7.64
N GLY A 132 -4.50 5.27 -8.83
CA GLY A 132 -4.44 4.50 -10.07
C GLY A 132 -4.17 5.41 -11.26
N VAL A 133 -4.47 4.92 -12.46
CA VAL A 133 -4.24 5.63 -13.73
C VAL A 133 -5.54 5.78 -14.49
N GLU A 134 -5.73 6.95 -15.07
CA GLU A 134 -6.78 7.22 -16.06
C GLU A 134 -6.12 7.79 -17.32
N GLY A 135 -6.06 6.99 -18.37
CA GLY A 135 -5.20 7.26 -19.52
C GLY A 135 -3.72 7.23 -19.14
N SER A 136 -3.04 8.37 -19.16
CA SER A 136 -1.64 8.53 -18.72
C SER A 136 -1.48 9.31 -17.40
N LEU A 137 -2.60 9.66 -16.75
CA LEU A 137 -2.61 10.55 -15.59
C LEU A 137 -2.74 9.74 -14.30
N ILE A 138 -1.87 10.01 -13.33
CA ILE A 138 -2.03 9.50 -11.96
C ILE A 138 -3.27 10.14 -11.35
N THR A 139 -4.16 9.30 -10.87
CA THR A 139 -5.49 9.70 -10.36
C THR A 139 -5.67 9.18 -8.95
N ALA A 140 -6.14 10.02 -8.05
CA ALA A 140 -6.57 9.63 -6.70
C ALA A 140 -8.09 9.70 -6.59
N ARG A 141 -8.70 8.67 -6.03
CA ARG A 141 -10.10 8.64 -5.58
C ARG A 141 -10.10 8.58 -4.07
N VAL A 142 -10.79 9.49 -3.42
CA VAL A 142 -10.78 9.64 -1.97
C VAL A 142 -12.20 9.57 -1.43
N PHE A 143 -12.39 8.72 -0.45
CA PHE A 143 -13.55 8.77 0.43
C PHE A 143 -13.15 9.58 1.67
N PRO A 144 -13.72 10.78 1.87
CA PRO A 144 -13.33 11.66 2.97
C PRO A 144 -13.96 11.21 4.30
N HIS A 145 -13.24 11.45 5.39
CA HIS A 145 -13.78 11.29 6.74
C HIS A 145 -14.71 12.43 7.10
N VAL A 146 -16.00 12.25 6.83
CA VAL A 146 -17.04 13.24 7.11
C VAL A 146 -17.84 12.82 8.34
N PRO A 147 -17.78 13.57 9.46
CA PRO A 147 -18.60 13.28 10.64
C PRO A 147 -20.11 13.30 10.31
N PRO A 148 -20.92 12.39 10.89
CA PRO A 148 -22.36 12.39 10.68
C PRO A 148 -23.01 13.73 11.07
N GLY A 149 -23.86 14.28 10.17
CA GLY A 149 -24.54 15.56 10.41
C GLY A 149 -23.73 16.81 10.03
N SER A 150 -22.55 16.64 9.40
CA SER A 150 -21.77 17.77 8.90
C SER A 150 -22.56 18.58 7.86
N SER A 151 -22.50 19.90 7.98
CA SER A 151 -23.06 20.84 7.00
C SER A 151 -22.29 20.79 5.68
N GLU A 152 -22.89 21.27 4.59
CA GLU A 152 -22.22 21.37 3.29
C GLU A 152 -20.92 22.18 3.37
N SER A 153 -20.90 23.24 4.16
CA SER A 153 -19.70 24.06 4.37
C SER A 153 -18.57 23.31 5.10
N GLU A 154 -18.91 22.45 6.04
CA GLU A 154 -17.93 21.57 6.72
C GLU A 154 -17.38 20.51 5.79
N GLN A 155 -18.25 19.90 4.98
CA GLN A 155 -17.83 18.93 3.98
C GLN A 155 -16.87 19.54 2.96
N GLU A 156 -17.14 20.80 2.50
CA GLU A 156 -16.24 21.46 1.55
C GLU A 156 -14.91 21.83 2.19
N ARG A 157 -14.87 22.23 3.47
CA ARG A 157 -13.62 22.43 4.20
C ARG A 157 -12.77 21.16 4.29
N ILE A 158 -13.40 20.00 4.53
CA ILE A 158 -12.73 18.69 4.55
C ILE A 158 -12.14 18.39 3.16
N ARG A 159 -12.87 18.66 2.09
CA ARG A 159 -12.37 18.49 0.72
C ARG A 159 -11.20 19.42 0.41
N ASP A 160 -11.24 20.67 0.90
CA ASP A 160 -10.15 21.62 0.72
C ASP A 160 -8.90 21.19 1.47
N GLU A 161 -9.03 20.67 2.69
CA GLU A 161 -7.91 20.08 3.44
C GLU A 161 -7.24 18.95 2.66
N ILE A 162 -8.04 18.07 2.04
CA ILE A 162 -7.51 16.97 1.21
C ILE A 162 -6.83 17.51 -0.06
N ARG A 163 -7.39 18.52 -0.72
CA ARG A 163 -6.77 19.18 -1.89
C ARG A 163 -5.41 19.79 -1.53
N GLU A 164 -5.33 20.44 -0.37
CA GLU A 164 -4.07 21.00 0.13
C GLU A 164 -3.04 19.92 0.41
N ALA A 165 -3.41 18.81 1.07
CA ALA A 165 -2.52 17.68 1.32
C ALA A 165 -1.99 17.07 0.02
N VAL A 166 -2.85 16.91 -1.00
CA VAL A 166 -2.43 16.43 -2.33
C VAL A 166 -1.49 17.45 -2.99
N GLY A 167 -1.75 18.74 -2.86
CA GLY A 167 -0.85 19.78 -3.36
C GLY A 167 0.55 19.70 -2.72
N GLN A 168 0.60 19.61 -1.40
CA GLN A 168 1.86 19.46 -0.65
C GLN A 168 2.61 18.19 -1.02
N TYR A 169 1.89 17.07 -1.21
CA TYR A 169 2.48 15.82 -1.72
C TYR A 169 3.10 16.01 -3.10
N ASN A 170 2.38 16.67 -4.02
CA ASN A 170 2.84 16.92 -5.39
C ASN A 170 4.08 17.81 -5.42
N ASP A 171 4.14 18.84 -4.59
CA ASP A 171 5.29 19.77 -4.51
C ASP A 171 6.59 19.06 -4.09
N GLN A 172 6.47 17.98 -3.31
CA GLN A 172 7.58 17.18 -2.81
C GLN A 172 7.89 15.95 -3.67
N SER A 173 7.07 15.69 -4.69
CA SER A 173 7.15 14.49 -5.50
C SER A 173 7.68 14.75 -6.90
N PRO A 174 8.46 13.81 -7.49
CA PRO A 174 8.81 13.86 -8.89
C PRO A 174 7.56 13.96 -9.78
N VAL A 175 7.67 14.64 -10.91
CA VAL A 175 6.54 14.93 -11.82
C VAL A 175 5.76 13.65 -12.19
N TYR A 176 6.46 12.55 -12.41
CA TYR A 176 5.84 11.27 -12.79
C TYR A 176 5.05 10.59 -11.66
N LYS A 177 5.23 11.01 -10.38
CA LYS A 177 4.47 10.52 -9.22
C LYS A 177 3.36 11.48 -8.79
N GLN A 178 3.24 12.65 -9.41
CA GLN A 178 2.24 13.65 -9.03
C GLN A 178 0.82 13.23 -9.39
N ILE A 179 -0.09 13.44 -8.49
CA ILE A 179 -1.52 13.23 -8.70
C ILE A 179 -2.06 14.38 -9.57
N GLN A 180 -2.55 14.05 -10.76
CA GLN A 180 -3.06 15.01 -11.72
C GLN A 180 -4.59 15.13 -11.70
N LYS A 181 -5.27 14.09 -11.18
CA LYS A 181 -6.73 14.13 -10.99
C LYS A 181 -7.09 13.64 -9.59
N LEU A 182 -8.02 14.33 -8.96
CA LEU A 182 -8.55 14.01 -7.64
C LEU A 182 -10.07 13.94 -7.70
N TYR A 183 -10.63 12.79 -7.31
CA TYR A 183 -12.07 12.57 -7.20
C TYR A 183 -12.48 12.29 -5.76
N PHE A 184 -13.61 12.87 -5.36
CA PHE A 184 -14.22 12.59 -4.07
C PHE A 184 -15.36 11.61 -4.26
N LEU A 185 -15.41 10.60 -3.40
CA LEU A 185 -16.46 9.58 -3.40
C LEU A 185 -17.49 9.90 -2.31
N ASP A 186 -18.74 9.60 -2.59
CA ASP A 186 -19.84 9.71 -1.63
C ASP A 186 -20.07 8.39 -0.85
N GLN A 187 -19.40 7.32 -1.26
CA GLN A 187 -19.47 5.99 -0.64
C GLN A 187 -18.06 5.40 -0.49
N PRO A 188 -17.82 4.62 0.57
CA PRO A 188 -16.55 3.93 0.76
C PRO A 188 -16.29 2.90 -0.35
N PHE A 189 -15.02 2.53 -0.51
CA PHE A 189 -14.65 1.48 -1.46
C PHE A 189 -15.19 0.11 -1.04
N THR A 190 -15.46 -0.74 -2.04
CA THR A 190 -15.76 -2.15 -1.79
C THR A 190 -14.52 -2.84 -1.22
N LYS A 191 -14.72 -3.55 -0.09
CA LYS A 191 -13.66 -4.28 0.61
C LYS A 191 -13.89 -5.78 0.54
N ASN A 192 -12.80 -6.54 0.57
CA ASN A 192 -12.89 -7.98 0.73
C ASN A 192 -13.17 -8.35 2.20
N THR A 193 -13.29 -9.66 2.49
CA THR A 193 -13.55 -10.19 3.84
C THR A 193 -12.45 -9.85 4.86
N ALA A 194 -11.26 -9.51 4.39
CA ALA A 194 -10.14 -9.05 5.23
C ALA A 194 -10.11 -7.52 5.41
N GLY A 195 -11.14 -6.79 4.96
CA GLY A 195 -11.22 -5.33 5.07
C GLY A 195 -10.33 -4.55 4.10
N LYS A 196 -9.69 -5.21 3.13
CA LYS A 196 -8.84 -4.54 2.14
C LYS A 196 -9.66 -4.09 0.94
N ILE A 197 -9.38 -2.87 0.44
CA ILE A 197 -10.00 -2.32 -0.77
C ILE A 197 -9.73 -3.26 -1.94
N ILE A 198 -10.80 -3.63 -2.66
CA ILE A 198 -10.70 -4.47 -3.85
C ILE A 198 -10.24 -3.58 -5.00
N ARG A 199 -8.99 -3.78 -5.44
CA ARG A 199 -8.46 -3.15 -6.65
C ARG A 199 -8.84 -4.03 -7.84
N HIS A 200 -9.76 -3.58 -8.67
CA HIS A 200 -9.93 -4.22 -9.98
C HIS A 200 -8.65 -3.98 -10.77
N ASN A 201 -8.00 -5.05 -11.26
CA ASN A 201 -6.70 -5.09 -11.93
C ASN A 201 -6.36 -3.79 -12.68
N THR A 202 -5.55 -2.95 -12.05
CA THR A 202 -5.14 -1.63 -12.56
C THR A 202 -3.88 -1.70 -13.41
N SER A 203 -3.38 -2.89 -13.72
CA SER A 203 -2.30 -3.05 -14.70
C SER A 203 -2.80 -2.68 -16.09
N GLY A 204 -2.73 -1.37 -16.39
CA GLY A 204 -3.02 -0.83 -17.72
C GLY A 204 -4.50 -0.70 -18.12
N ARG A 205 -5.45 -0.78 -17.17
CA ARG A 205 -6.88 -0.56 -17.46
C ARG A 205 -7.40 0.65 -16.72
N GLU A 206 -8.09 1.51 -17.47
CA GLU A 206 -8.85 2.65 -16.96
C GLU A 206 -9.76 2.22 -15.79
N PHE A 207 -9.88 3.12 -14.79
CA PHE A 207 -10.92 2.99 -13.77
C PHE A 207 -12.27 2.95 -14.47
N ASN A 208 -12.86 1.78 -14.68
CA ASN A 208 -14.19 1.68 -15.22
C ASN A 208 -15.19 2.24 -14.18
N ASP A 209 -15.84 3.32 -14.53
CA ASP A 209 -17.01 3.85 -13.85
C ASP A 209 -18.11 2.77 -13.84
N SER A 210 -18.29 2.11 -12.71
CA SER A 210 -19.51 1.34 -12.42
C SER A 210 -20.51 2.20 -11.65
N SER A 211 -20.70 3.44 -12.08
CA SER A 211 -21.84 4.28 -11.71
C SER A 211 -22.69 4.53 -12.96
N GLY A 212 -23.45 3.53 -13.36
CA GLY A 212 -24.36 3.62 -14.50
C GLY A 212 -25.52 2.65 -14.35
N SER A 213 -26.65 3.19 -13.93
CA SER A 213 -28.05 2.73 -13.99
C SER A 213 -28.62 2.21 -12.72
#